data_c1b09ac462a589e484fe59391e7006b0
#
_entry.id   c1b09ac462a589e484fe59391e7006b0
#
_cell.length_a   1.000
_cell.length_b   1.000
_cell.length_c   1.000
_cell.angle_alpha   90.00
_cell.angle_beta   90.00
_cell.angle_gamma   90.00
#
_symmetry.space_group_name_H-M   'P 1'
#
loop_
_entity.id
_entity.type
_entity.pdbx_description
1 polymer ?
#
loop_
_entity_poly.entity_id
_entity_poly.type
_entity_poly.pdbx_seq_one_letter_code
_entity_poly.pdbx_strand_id
1 'polypeptide(L)'
;MIDHNNLEAFSDAIAYDFGDSSDTGVAFYSALAEEAGGSVLEIACGTGRVTIPIAQLGFPVTGLDIVPGMLARARSKSAGLPIRWVEGDARTFRLDERFHLIFLTGNAFQAFVTNAEQAAVLQRVYAHLHD
;
A
#
# COMPACT_ATOMS: atom_id res chain seq x y z
N MET A 1 -17.78 19.80 1.57
CA MET A 1 -16.98 20.40 2.67
C MET A 1 -15.58 19.82 2.61
N ILE A 2 -14.57 20.65 2.66
CA ILE A 2 -13.19 20.21 2.64
C ILE A 2 -12.80 19.74 4.05
N ASP A 3 -12.27 18.53 4.14
CA ASP A 3 -11.76 18.00 5.40
C ASP A 3 -10.34 18.54 5.61
N HIS A 4 -10.17 19.41 6.62
CA HIS A 4 -8.88 20.00 6.93
C HIS A 4 -7.82 18.93 7.26
N ASN A 5 -8.22 17.87 7.96
CA ASN A 5 -7.30 16.77 8.29
C ASN A 5 -6.80 16.07 7.04
N ASN A 6 -7.67 15.93 6.05
CA ASN A 6 -7.30 15.30 4.77
C ASN A 6 -6.37 16.21 3.96
N LEU A 7 -6.58 17.53 4.00
CA LEU A 7 -5.69 18.49 3.33
C LEU A 7 -4.30 18.51 3.99
N GLU A 8 -4.24 18.48 5.31
CA GLU A 8 -2.97 18.42 6.02
C GLU A 8 -2.24 17.11 5.69
N ALA A 9 -2.96 15.99 5.71
CA ALA A 9 -2.38 14.70 5.38
C ALA A 9 -1.86 14.67 3.93
N PHE A 10 -2.57 15.32 3.00
CA PHE A 10 -2.11 15.40 1.61
C PHE A 10 -0.83 16.24 1.49
N SER A 11 -0.78 17.38 2.18
CA SER A 11 0.41 18.24 2.22
C SER A 11 1.58 17.52 2.86
N ASP A 12 1.34 16.79 3.95
CA ASP A 12 2.35 15.98 4.62
C ASP A 12 2.83 14.85 3.71
N ALA A 13 1.95 14.27 2.92
CA ALA A 13 2.29 13.22 1.96
C ALA A 13 3.22 13.76 0.87
N ILE A 14 2.99 14.99 0.38
CA ILE A 14 3.89 15.63 -0.58
C ILE A 14 5.25 15.87 0.06
N ALA A 15 5.29 16.39 1.28
CA ALA A 15 6.54 16.61 2.01
C ALA A 15 7.28 15.29 2.25
N TYR A 16 6.56 14.24 2.57
CA TYR A 16 7.10 12.89 2.75
C TYR A 16 7.80 12.41 1.46
N ASP A 17 7.16 12.58 0.31
CA ASP A 17 7.74 12.17 -0.97
C ASP A 17 9.03 12.93 -1.30
N PHE A 18 9.07 14.22 -1.01
CA PHE A 18 10.28 15.01 -1.23
C PHE A 18 11.38 14.71 -0.22
N GLY A 19 11.01 14.30 1.00
CA GLY A 19 11.97 13.95 2.04
C GLY A 19 12.57 12.56 1.90
N ASP A 20 11.85 11.64 1.27
CA ASP A 20 12.30 10.27 1.06
C ASP A 20 12.27 9.95 -0.43
N SER A 21 13.39 10.16 -1.09
CA SER A 21 13.57 9.83 -2.51
C SER A 21 14.27 8.47 -2.69
N SER A 22 14.36 7.68 -1.65
CA SER A 22 15.07 6.40 -1.63
C SER A 22 14.35 5.35 -2.48
N ASP A 23 15.11 4.65 -3.33
CA ASP A 23 14.64 3.47 -4.07
C ASP A 23 14.75 2.19 -3.24
N THR A 24 15.03 2.33 -1.95
CA THR A 24 15.19 1.19 -1.04
C THR A 24 13.93 0.31 -1.06
N GLY A 25 14.12 -0.95 -1.34
CA GLY A 25 13.07 -1.94 -1.35
C GLY A 25 12.32 -2.09 -2.66
N VAL A 26 12.35 -1.09 -3.57
CA VAL A 26 11.61 -1.18 -4.83
C VAL A 26 12.07 -2.40 -5.64
N ALA A 27 13.37 -2.58 -5.83
CA ALA A 27 13.91 -3.72 -6.57
C ALA A 27 13.57 -5.04 -5.90
N PHE A 28 13.66 -5.09 -4.57
CA PHE A 28 13.35 -6.30 -3.80
C PHE A 28 11.88 -6.71 -3.98
N TYR A 29 10.95 -5.79 -3.79
CA TYR A 29 9.52 -6.11 -3.90
C TYR A 29 9.10 -6.35 -5.34
N SER A 30 9.74 -5.69 -6.31
CA SER A 30 9.51 -5.97 -7.73
C SER A 30 9.91 -7.39 -8.09
N ALA A 31 11.04 -7.86 -7.56
CA ALA A 31 11.48 -9.24 -7.78
C ALA A 31 10.52 -10.24 -7.15
N LEU A 32 9.99 -9.95 -5.96
CA LEU A 32 8.97 -10.80 -5.33
C LEU A 32 7.69 -10.85 -6.15
N ALA A 33 7.28 -9.72 -6.73
CA ALA A 33 6.09 -9.68 -7.59
C ALA A 33 6.29 -10.55 -8.84
N GLU A 34 7.46 -10.48 -9.46
CA GLU A 34 7.79 -11.32 -10.62
C GLU A 34 7.77 -12.81 -10.25
N GLU A 35 8.31 -13.15 -9.09
CA GLU A 35 8.32 -14.55 -8.62
C GLU A 35 6.90 -15.04 -8.34
N ALA A 36 6.06 -14.23 -7.72
CA ALA A 36 4.67 -14.56 -7.41
C ALA A 36 3.82 -14.70 -8.66
N GLY A 37 4.07 -13.88 -9.67
CA GLY A 37 3.48 -14.04 -10.99
C GLY A 37 2.01 -13.66 -11.12
N GLY A 38 1.49 -12.79 -10.25
CA GLY A 38 0.07 -12.45 -10.30
C GLY A 38 -0.26 -11.15 -9.59
N SER A 39 -1.45 -11.07 -9.04
CA SER A 39 -1.94 -9.85 -8.38
C SER A 39 -1.21 -9.56 -7.07
N VAL A 40 -1.02 -8.29 -6.78
CA VAL A 40 -0.22 -7.81 -5.65
C VAL A 40 -1.04 -6.84 -4.80
N LEU A 41 -0.94 -6.99 -3.49
CA LEU A 41 -1.50 -6.04 -2.53
C LEU A 41 -0.38 -5.48 -1.67
N GLU A 42 -0.26 -4.17 -1.63
CA GLU A 42 0.59 -3.50 -0.64
C GLU A 42 -0.28 -2.89 0.45
N ILE A 43 -0.06 -3.32 1.70
CA ILE A 43 -0.71 -2.78 2.88
C ILE A 43 0.13 -1.62 3.42
N ALA A 44 -0.52 -0.56 3.86
CA ALA A 44 0.13 0.68 4.28
C ALA A 44 1.00 1.25 3.15
N CYS A 45 0.40 1.37 1.97
CA CYS A 45 1.11 1.74 0.76
C CYS A 45 1.56 3.20 0.73
N GLY A 46 1.01 4.05 1.58
CA GLY A 46 1.35 5.47 1.63
C GLY A 46 1.07 6.15 0.30
N THR A 47 2.08 6.84 -0.23
CA THR A 47 1.96 7.57 -1.49
C THR A 47 2.27 6.73 -2.73
N GLY A 48 2.46 5.42 -2.56
CA GLY A 48 2.69 4.51 -3.68
C GLY A 48 4.13 4.38 -4.12
N ARG A 49 5.09 4.69 -3.28
CA ARG A 49 6.52 4.66 -3.62
C ARG A 49 6.95 3.30 -4.19
N VAL A 50 6.40 2.21 -3.68
CA VAL A 50 6.68 0.86 -4.17
C VAL A 50 5.55 0.35 -5.07
N THR A 51 4.29 0.67 -4.73
CA THR A 51 3.11 0.25 -5.48
C THR A 51 3.19 0.65 -6.96
N ILE A 52 3.55 1.91 -7.21
CA ILE A 52 3.56 2.46 -8.57
C ILE A 52 4.62 1.78 -9.45
N PRO A 53 5.88 1.61 -9.02
CA PRO A 53 6.86 0.88 -9.82
C PRO A 53 6.45 -0.55 -10.17
N ILE A 54 5.80 -1.24 -9.25
CA ILE A 54 5.32 -2.61 -9.51
C ILE A 54 4.23 -2.60 -10.57
N ALA A 55 3.31 -1.65 -10.49
CA ALA A 55 2.26 -1.51 -11.51
C ALA A 55 2.84 -1.17 -12.88
N GLN A 56 3.92 -0.40 -12.93
CA GLN A 56 4.60 -0.06 -14.17
C GLN A 56 5.20 -1.29 -14.86
N LEU A 57 5.47 -2.35 -14.11
CA LEU A 57 5.94 -3.62 -14.66
C LEU A 57 4.82 -4.46 -15.27
N GLY A 58 3.57 -4.04 -15.10
CA GLY A 58 2.41 -4.72 -15.68
C GLY A 58 1.63 -5.60 -14.73
N PHE A 59 1.97 -5.65 -13.45
CA PHE A 59 1.23 -6.45 -12.49
C PHE A 59 -0.06 -5.74 -12.06
N PRO A 60 -1.16 -6.50 -11.86
CA PRO A 60 -2.35 -5.93 -11.21
C PRO A 60 -2.03 -5.63 -9.74
N VAL A 61 -2.16 -4.37 -9.34
CA VAL A 61 -1.75 -3.94 -8.00
C VAL A 61 -2.88 -3.21 -7.30
N THR A 62 -3.04 -3.53 -6.02
CA THR A 62 -3.92 -2.80 -5.11
C THR A 62 -3.06 -2.22 -3.99
N GLY A 63 -3.28 -0.94 -3.68
CA GLY A 63 -2.64 -0.27 -2.54
C GLY A 63 -3.68 0.07 -1.50
N LEU A 64 -3.44 -0.33 -0.26
CA LEU A 64 -4.33 -0.09 0.88
C LEU A 64 -3.63 0.82 1.88
N ASP A 65 -4.31 1.89 2.29
CA ASP A 65 -3.81 2.77 3.34
C ASP A 65 -4.99 3.37 4.09
N ILE A 66 -4.78 3.68 5.37
CA ILE A 66 -5.82 4.26 6.22
C ILE A 66 -5.89 5.79 6.09
N VAL A 67 -4.86 6.42 5.52
CA VAL A 67 -4.75 7.87 5.41
C VAL A 67 -5.20 8.35 4.04
N PRO A 68 -6.38 9.01 3.93
CA PRO A 68 -6.89 9.47 2.62
C PRO A 68 -5.93 10.42 1.89
N GLY A 69 -5.21 11.27 2.63
CA GLY A 69 -4.24 12.19 2.02
C GLY A 69 -3.09 11.48 1.33
N MET A 70 -2.63 10.36 1.88
CA MET A 70 -1.61 9.53 1.24
C MET A 70 -2.12 8.95 -0.07
N LEU A 71 -3.34 8.43 -0.06
CA LEU A 71 -3.96 7.86 -1.27
C LEU A 71 -4.22 8.92 -2.34
N ALA A 72 -4.62 10.14 -1.94
CA ALA A 72 -4.80 11.24 -2.87
C ALA A 72 -3.50 11.57 -3.59
N ARG A 73 -2.39 11.61 -2.85
CA ARG A 73 -1.06 11.83 -3.44
C ARG A 73 -0.68 10.67 -4.37
N ALA A 74 -0.95 9.43 -3.94
CA ALA A 74 -0.68 8.25 -4.75
C ALA A 74 -1.44 8.31 -6.08
N ARG A 75 -2.72 8.66 -6.03
CA ARG A 75 -3.55 8.82 -7.25
C ARG A 75 -2.98 9.88 -8.17
N SER A 76 -2.53 11.01 -7.62
CA SER A 76 -1.99 12.09 -8.43
C SER A 76 -0.70 11.70 -9.16
N LYS A 77 0.11 10.82 -8.56
CA LYS A 77 1.37 10.36 -9.14
C LYS A 77 1.19 9.22 -10.14
N SER A 78 0.06 8.55 -10.13
CA SER A 78 -0.16 7.32 -10.88
C SER A 78 -1.20 7.46 -11.99
N ALA A 79 -1.43 8.68 -12.46
CA ALA A 79 -2.38 8.93 -13.53
C ALA A 79 -2.07 8.05 -14.75
N GLY A 80 -3.09 7.36 -15.26
CA GLY A 80 -2.94 6.46 -16.39
C GLY A 80 -2.57 5.03 -16.06
N LEU A 81 -2.21 4.74 -14.80
CA LEU A 81 -1.92 3.37 -14.37
C LEU A 81 -3.17 2.72 -13.74
N PRO A 82 -3.47 1.46 -14.06
CA PRO A 82 -4.66 0.78 -13.53
C PRO A 82 -4.44 0.23 -12.13
N ILE A 83 -4.14 1.11 -11.17
CA ILE A 83 -3.94 0.74 -9.78
C ILE A 83 -5.25 0.94 -9.01
N ARG A 84 -5.64 -0.04 -8.21
CA ARG A 84 -6.76 0.08 -7.30
C ARG A 84 -6.25 0.62 -5.96
N TRP A 85 -6.65 1.85 -5.64
CA TRP A 85 -6.31 2.47 -4.36
C TRP A 85 -7.51 2.33 -3.41
N VAL A 86 -7.27 1.78 -2.23
CA VAL A 86 -8.34 1.48 -1.27
C VAL A 86 -8.00 2.11 0.08
N GLU A 87 -8.95 2.89 0.61
CA GLU A 87 -8.86 3.36 1.98
C GLU A 87 -9.36 2.26 2.91
N GLY A 88 -8.55 1.86 3.87
CA GLY A 88 -8.93 0.81 4.80
C GLY A 88 -7.90 0.59 5.89
N ASP A 89 -8.34 -0.06 6.95
CA ASP A 89 -7.53 -0.41 8.10
C ASP A 89 -6.94 -1.81 7.88
N ALA A 90 -5.63 -1.93 8.02
CA ALA A 90 -4.93 -3.20 7.84
C ALA A 90 -5.44 -4.31 8.78
N ARG A 91 -6.05 -3.92 9.90
CA ARG A 91 -6.55 -4.88 10.90
C ARG A 91 -7.93 -5.43 10.56
N THR A 92 -8.67 -4.77 9.69
CA THR A 92 -10.09 -5.07 9.46
C THR A 92 -10.51 -5.13 8.00
N PHE A 93 -9.62 -4.84 7.06
CA PHE A 93 -9.99 -4.72 5.66
C PHE A 93 -10.58 -6.04 5.12
N ARG A 94 -11.49 -5.89 4.16
CA ARG A 94 -12.06 -7.01 3.43
C ARG A 94 -12.21 -6.62 1.97
N LEU A 95 -11.49 -7.32 1.11
CA LEU A 95 -11.55 -7.13 -0.34
C LEU A 95 -12.12 -8.41 -0.96
N ASP A 96 -12.88 -8.26 -2.03
CA ASP A 96 -13.47 -9.41 -2.73
C ASP A 96 -12.48 -10.02 -3.72
N GLU A 97 -11.23 -10.11 -3.30
CA GLU A 97 -10.14 -10.56 -4.16
C GLU A 97 -9.07 -11.25 -3.31
N ARG A 98 -8.41 -12.24 -3.90
CA ARG A 98 -7.23 -12.87 -3.32
C ARG A 98 -6.00 -12.48 -4.13
N PHE A 99 -4.86 -12.41 -3.47
CA PHE A 99 -3.63 -11.91 -4.07
C PHE A 99 -2.54 -12.97 -4.05
N HIS A 100 -1.67 -12.92 -5.07
CA HIS A 100 -0.51 -13.81 -5.16
C HIS A 100 0.63 -13.33 -4.27
N LEU A 101 0.71 -12.03 -4.02
CA LEU A 101 1.69 -11.45 -3.11
C LEU A 101 1.01 -10.36 -2.28
N ILE A 102 1.24 -10.39 -0.97
CA ILE A 102 0.82 -9.33 -0.05
C ILE A 102 2.05 -8.92 0.76
N PHE A 103 2.33 -7.63 0.82
CA PHE A 103 3.49 -7.15 1.57
C PHE A 103 3.22 -5.81 2.24
N LEU A 104 4.06 -5.51 3.25
CA LEU A 104 4.15 -4.22 3.93
C LEU A 104 5.61 -3.81 3.86
N THR A 105 5.87 -2.54 3.54
CA THR A 105 7.25 -2.05 3.43
C THR A 105 7.72 -1.39 4.72
N GLY A 106 9.04 -1.32 4.89
CA GLY A 106 9.67 -0.60 5.97
C GLY A 106 9.21 -1.08 7.33
N ASN A 107 8.83 -0.14 8.18
CA ASN A 107 8.42 -0.42 9.56
C ASN A 107 6.90 -0.41 9.74
N ALA A 108 6.15 -0.57 8.65
CA ALA A 108 4.69 -0.47 8.70
C ALA A 108 4.07 -1.44 9.70
N PHE A 109 4.55 -2.69 9.75
CA PHE A 109 4.04 -3.69 10.68
C PHE A 109 4.29 -3.31 12.14
N GLN A 110 5.38 -2.61 12.40
CA GLN A 110 5.75 -2.17 13.76
C GLN A 110 4.85 -1.04 14.27
N ALA A 111 4.08 -0.39 13.39
CA ALA A 111 3.10 0.61 13.80
C ALA A 111 1.96 -0.02 14.61
N PHE A 112 1.76 -1.34 14.49
CA PHE A 112 0.78 -2.08 15.30
C PHE A 112 1.47 -2.52 16.58
N VAL A 113 1.18 -1.81 17.67
CA VAL A 113 1.97 -1.91 18.91
C VAL A 113 1.59 -3.10 19.78
N THR A 114 0.42 -3.70 19.59
CA THR A 114 -0.01 -4.85 20.42
C THR A 114 0.04 -6.14 19.62
N ASN A 115 0.21 -7.27 20.33
CA ASN A 115 0.15 -8.59 19.71
C ASN A 115 -1.20 -8.84 19.06
N ALA A 116 -2.28 -8.34 19.67
CA ALA A 116 -3.63 -8.50 19.12
C ALA A 116 -3.78 -7.76 17.79
N GLU A 117 -3.23 -6.54 17.68
CA GLU A 117 -3.26 -5.78 16.44
C GLU A 117 -2.45 -6.48 15.35
N GLN A 118 -1.26 -6.97 15.68
CA GLN A 118 -0.42 -7.69 14.72
C GLN A 118 -1.09 -8.98 14.25
N ALA A 119 -1.73 -9.72 15.18
CA ALA A 119 -2.47 -10.92 14.83
C ALA A 119 -3.64 -10.61 13.89
N ALA A 120 -4.36 -9.51 14.14
CA ALA A 120 -5.48 -9.09 13.30
C ALA A 120 -5.01 -8.81 11.87
N VAL A 121 -3.87 -8.10 11.70
CA VAL A 121 -3.29 -7.84 10.38
C VAL A 121 -2.94 -9.15 9.68
N LEU A 122 -2.26 -10.06 10.37
CA LEU A 122 -1.85 -11.34 9.81
C LEU A 122 -3.05 -12.19 9.38
N GLN A 123 -4.14 -12.16 10.15
CA GLN A 123 -5.37 -12.87 9.79
C GLN A 123 -5.97 -12.31 8.50
N ARG A 124 -5.95 -10.99 8.33
CA ARG A 124 -6.46 -10.35 7.11
C ARG A 124 -5.59 -10.72 5.91
N VAL A 125 -4.28 -10.69 6.09
CA VAL A 125 -3.34 -11.11 5.04
C VAL A 125 -3.62 -12.55 4.63
N TYR A 126 -3.69 -13.46 5.59
CA TYR A 126 -3.94 -14.87 5.31
C TYR A 126 -5.25 -15.08 4.55
N ALA A 127 -6.32 -14.36 4.96
CA ALA A 127 -7.63 -14.49 4.32
C ALA A 127 -7.65 -14.02 2.88
N HIS A 128 -6.66 -13.20 2.47
CA HIS A 128 -6.60 -12.62 1.13
C HIS A 128 -5.51 -13.23 0.25
N LEU A 129 -4.78 -14.24 0.72
CA LEU A 129 -3.76 -14.90 -0.07
C LEU A 129 -4.35 -16.04 -0.90
N HIS A 130 -3.85 -16.20 -2.12
CA HIS A 130 -4.07 -17.40 -2.92
C HIS A 130 -3.38 -18.59 -2.26
N ASP A 131 -3.94 -19.77 -2.44
CA ASP A 131 -3.34 -21.00 -1.96
C ASP A 131 -2.02 -21.32 -2.68
#